data_e687314ec6f9db0450ab6a55385475dd
#
_entry.id   e687314ec6f9db0450ab6a55385475dd
#
_cell.length_a   1.000
_cell.length_b   1.000
_cell.length_c   1.000
_cell.angle_alpha   90.00
_cell.angle_beta   90.00
_cell.angle_gamma   90.00
#
_symmetry.space_group_name_H-M   'P 1'
#
loop_
_entity.id
_entity.type
_entity.pdbx_description
1 polymer ?
#
loop_
_entity_poly.entity_id
_entity_poly.type
_entity_poly.pdbx_seq_one_letter_code
_entity_poly.pdbx_strand_id
1 'polypeptide(L)'
;SKPMFMCYYDTTQTEHNTITREGQRVMNLIDDQLTITMYVNLLDKSAPAGMPENQMSNLRELKPFLRFKPDTRLKYVYFYDSTDHSRFRGATASLPLREQMLKICDDEDLDPEFFLSPEEIHRQIDLTSEGNRMIYLLERANGRKSFLRFYDGMDIRPRETEITVALKRLVTDASRIVFLTGHGERSLYWNDKGGLYSLIQRNGR
;
A
#
# COMPACT_ATOMS: atom_id res chain seq x y z
N SER A 1 -13.33 -1.72 -29.87
CA SER A 1 -12.45 -0.66 -30.38
C SER A 1 -11.16 -0.73 -29.57
N LYS A 2 -10.04 -0.95 -30.27
CA LYS A 2 -8.71 -0.96 -29.64
C LYS A 2 -8.41 0.47 -29.16
N PRO A 3 -7.89 0.66 -27.93
CA PRO A 3 -7.48 1.98 -27.50
C PRO A 3 -6.36 2.48 -28.42
N MET A 4 -6.55 3.67 -28.93
CA MET A 4 -5.55 4.40 -29.69
C MET A 4 -4.33 4.63 -28.79
N PHE A 5 -3.13 4.33 -29.27
CA PHE A 5 -1.89 4.57 -28.54
C PHE A 5 -1.80 6.06 -28.17
N MET A 6 -2.02 6.37 -26.90
CA MET A 6 -1.74 7.70 -26.39
C MET A 6 -0.24 7.79 -26.05
N CYS A 7 0.49 8.55 -26.87
CA CYS A 7 1.89 8.85 -26.60
C CYS A 7 1.94 10.19 -25.86
N TYR A 8 2.33 10.18 -24.61
CA TYR A 8 2.57 11.40 -23.84
C TYR A 8 4.03 11.82 -24.04
N TYR A 9 4.22 13.00 -24.64
CA TYR A 9 5.54 13.59 -24.79
C TYR A 9 5.72 14.62 -23.65
N ASP A 10 6.66 14.37 -22.75
CA ASP A 10 7.05 15.35 -21.75
C ASP A 10 8.10 16.28 -22.38
N THR A 11 7.74 17.54 -22.57
CA THR A 11 8.62 18.58 -23.12
C THR A 11 9.46 19.28 -22.07
N THR A 12 9.39 18.86 -20.81
CA THR A 12 10.25 19.41 -19.76
C THR A 12 11.66 18.82 -19.84
N GLN A 13 12.68 19.66 -19.65
CA GLN A 13 14.09 19.25 -19.71
C GLN A 13 14.45 18.10 -18.75
N THR A 14 13.63 17.83 -17.75
CA THR A 14 13.88 16.90 -16.65
C THR A 14 12.91 15.71 -16.61
N GLU A 15 11.98 15.62 -17.55
CA GLU A 15 10.94 14.56 -17.62
C GLU A 15 10.22 14.27 -16.28
N HIS A 16 10.16 15.27 -15.39
CA HIS A 16 9.60 15.13 -14.02
C HIS A 16 8.10 14.83 -13.99
N ASN A 17 7.40 15.00 -15.12
CA ASN A 17 5.95 14.81 -15.20
C ASN A 17 5.55 13.46 -15.80
N THR A 18 6.50 12.61 -16.15
CA THR A 18 6.23 11.27 -16.67
C THR A 18 6.91 10.20 -15.84
N ILE A 19 6.36 9.00 -15.86
CA ILE A 19 6.95 7.85 -15.20
C ILE A 19 8.08 7.26 -16.05
N THR A 20 9.00 6.55 -15.39
CA THR A 20 10.10 5.85 -16.05
C THR A 20 9.60 4.92 -17.16
N ARG A 21 10.49 4.58 -18.10
CA ARG A 21 10.19 3.60 -19.16
C ARG A 21 9.72 2.26 -18.62
N GLU A 22 10.26 1.82 -17.47
CA GLU A 22 9.82 0.58 -16.83
C GLU A 22 8.41 0.73 -16.26
N GLY A 23 8.09 1.85 -15.61
CA GLY A 23 6.73 2.15 -15.15
C GLY A 23 5.72 2.14 -16.30
N GLN A 24 6.04 2.80 -17.41
CA GLN A 24 5.21 2.81 -18.62
C GLN A 24 5.01 1.39 -19.17
N ARG A 25 6.10 0.61 -19.26
CA ARG A 25 6.04 -0.78 -19.73
C ARG A 25 5.12 -1.63 -18.87
N VAL A 26 5.25 -1.53 -17.55
CA VAL A 26 4.41 -2.28 -16.59
C VAL A 26 2.94 -1.89 -16.75
N MET A 27 2.63 -0.59 -16.84
CA MET A 27 1.25 -0.12 -17.04
C MET A 27 0.65 -0.66 -18.35
N ASN A 28 1.42 -0.70 -19.42
CA ASN A 28 0.97 -1.24 -20.71
C ASN A 28 0.71 -2.75 -20.72
N LEU A 29 1.29 -3.49 -19.76
CA LEU A 29 1.02 -4.93 -19.58
C LEU A 29 -0.27 -5.21 -18.78
N ILE A 30 -0.87 -4.19 -18.17
CA ILE A 30 -2.15 -4.31 -17.49
C ILE A 30 -3.27 -4.07 -18.51
N ASP A 31 -3.77 -5.12 -19.12
CA ASP A 31 -4.74 -5.10 -20.21
C ASP A 31 -6.21 -5.15 -19.75
N ASP A 32 -6.44 -5.48 -18.49
CA ASP A 32 -7.77 -5.53 -17.86
C ASP A 32 -8.00 -4.37 -16.87
N GLN A 33 -9.17 -4.35 -16.21
CA GLN A 33 -9.52 -3.32 -15.23
C GLN A 33 -8.56 -3.38 -14.03
N LEU A 34 -7.94 -2.25 -13.72
CA LEU A 34 -7.18 -2.03 -12.48
C LEU A 34 -8.05 -1.30 -11.47
N THR A 35 -8.07 -1.79 -10.24
CA THR A 35 -8.66 -1.11 -9.09
C THR A 35 -7.56 -0.88 -8.05
N ILE A 36 -7.46 0.33 -7.52
CA ILE A 36 -6.57 0.69 -6.42
C ILE A 36 -7.45 1.10 -5.25
N THR A 37 -7.39 0.33 -4.17
CA THR A 37 -8.14 0.61 -2.93
C THR A 37 -7.17 1.03 -1.84
N MET A 38 -7.37 2.22 -1.28
CA MET A 38 -6.65 2.67 -0.10
C MET A 38 -7.44 2.26 1.15
N TYR A 39 -6.83 1.43 1.97
CA TYR A 39 -7.34 1.05 3.28
C TYR A 39 -6.71 1.95 4.33
N VAL A 40 -7.55 2.67 5.07
CA VAL A 40 -7.12 3.66 6.07
C VAL A 40 -7.61 3.21 7.44
N ASN A 41 -6.71 2.73 8.26
CA ASN A 41 -7.01 2.40 9.65
C ASN A 41 -6.89 3.66 10.52
N LEU A 42 -7.98 4.13 11.09
CA LEU A 42 -8.01 5.35 11.90
C LEU A 42 -7.05 5.29 13.11
N LEU A 43 -6.79 4.10 13.63
CA LEU A 43 -5.88 3.91 14.78
C LEU A 43 -4.40 3.87 14.38
N ASP A 44 -4.08 3.80 13.07
CA ASP A 44 -2.71 3.85 12.55
C ASP A 44 -2.15 5.27 12.60
N LYS A 45 -0.87 5.43 12.95
CA LYS A 45 -0.16 6.72 12.93
C LYS A 45 -0.22 7.43 11.58
N SER A 46 -0.29 6.66 10.49
CA SER A 46 -0.33 7.18 9.13
C SER A 46 -1.73 7.58 8.68
N ALA A 47 -2.77 7.29 9.47
CA ALA A 47 -4.16 7.58 9.13
C ALA A 47 -4.42 9.01 8.65
N PRO A 48 -3.85 10.07 9.26
CA PRO A 48 -4.07 11.44 8.79
C PRO A 48 -3.74 11.66 7.32
N ALA A 49 -2.72 10.96 6.80
CA ALA A 49 -2.37 11.07 5.39
C ALA A 49 -3.41 10.44 4.45
N GLY A 50 -4.19 9.48 4.94
CA GLY A 50 -5.23 8.78 4.16
C GLY A 50 -6.61 9.41 4.25
N MET A 51 -6.82 10.38 5.13
CA MET A 51 -8.13 11.01 5.36
C MET A 51 -8.63 11.78 4.13
N PRO A 52 -9.95 12.04 4.02
CA PRO A 52 -10.56 12.64 2.83
C PRO A 52 -9.91 13.95 2.37
N GLU A 53 -9.49 14.81 3.28
CA GLU A 53 -8.83 16.07 2.99
C GLU A 53 -7.47 15.90 2.29
N ASN A 54 -6.82 14.75 2.47
CA ASN A 54 -5.52 14.45 1.87
C ASN A 54 -5.61 13.60 0.58
N GLN A 55 -6.81 13.20 0.13
CA GLN A 55 -7.01 12.37 -1.06
C GLN A 55 -6.37 12.96 -2.32
N MET A 56 -6.50 14.27 -2.53
CA MET A 56 -5.90 14.94 -3.69
C MET A 56 -4.37 14.90 -3.66
N SER A 57 -3.77 14.95 -2.47
CA SER A 57 -2.33 14.80 -2.29
C SER A 57 -1.87 13.38 -2.61
N ASN A 58 -2.63 12.37 -2.16
CA ASN A 58 -2.35 10.96 -2.45
C ASN A 58 -2.47 10.66 -3.95
N LEU A 59 -3.45 11.24 -4.61
CA LEU A 59 -3.62 11.10 -6.06
C LEU A 59 -2.46 11.67 -6.87
N ARG A 60 -1.75 12.67 -6.35
CA ARG A 60 -0.62 13.29 -7.05
C ARG A 60 0.43 12.27 -7.45
N GLU A 61 0.77 11.35 -6.55
CA GLU A 61 1.79 10.33 -6.78
C GLU A 61 1.32 9.23 -7.76
N LEU A 62 0.02 8.94 -7.78
CA LEU A 62 -0.58 7.98 -8.70
C LEU A 62 -0.90 8.57 -10.07
N LYS A 63 -1.15 9.87 -10.16
CA LYS A 63 -1.60 10.55 -11.36
C LYS A 63 -0.73 10.31 -12.60
N PRO A 64 0.62 10.27 -12.53
CA PRO A 64 1.46 9.95 -13.68
C PRO A 64 1.18 8.54 -14.24
N PHE A 65 0.89 7.56 -13.37
CA PHE A 65 0.52 6.20 -13.78
C PHE A 65 -0.89 6.15 -14.38
N LEU A 66 -1.85 6.85 -13.77
CA LEU A 66 -3.24 6.89 -14.22
C LEU A 66 -3.39 7.45 -15.64
N ARG A 67 -2.44 8.25 -16.14
CA ARG A 67 -2.41 8.73 -17.52
C ARG A 67 -2.30 7.57 -18.52
N PHE A 68 -1.56 6.50 -18.15
CA PHE A 68 -1.40 5.31 -19.01
C PHE A 68 -2.58 4.35 -18.90
N LYS A 69 -3.39 4.47 -17.83
CA LYS A 69 -4.59 3.64 -17.61
C LYS A 69 -5.71 4.46 -16.97
N PRO A 70 -6.37 5.32 -17.77
CA PRO A 70 -7.36 6.28 -17.26
C PRO A 70 -8.65 5.62 -16.74
N ASP A 71 -8.90 4.36 -17.10
CA ASP A 71 -10.02 3.54 -16.63
C ASP A 71 -9.76 2.92 -15.23
N THR A 72 -8.64 3.20 -14.59
CA THR A 72 -8.33 2.72 -13.24
C THR A 72 -9.36 3.25 -12.23
N ARG A 73 -9.90 2.35 -11.43
CA ARG A 73 -10.84 2.69 -10.35
C ARG A 73 -10.08 2.97 -9.07
N LEU A 74 -10.41 4.08 -8.42
CA LEU A 74 -9.86 4.44 -7.12
C LEU A 74 -10.94 4.29 -6.05
N LYS A 75 -10.60 3.65 -4.95
CA LYS A 75 -11.50 3.43 -3.81
C LYS A 75 -10.79 3.78 -2.52
N TYR A 76 -11.56 4.19 -1.52
CA TYR A 76 -11.11 4.41 -0.16
C TYR A 76 -12.00 3.62 0.78
N VAL A 77 -11.40 2.93 1.74
CA VAL A 77 -12.08 2.18 2.78
C VAL A 77 -11.52 2.64 4.11
N TYR A 78 -12.37 3.22 4.93
CA TYR A 78 -12.03 3.73 6.25
C TYR A 78 -12.52 2.73 7.30
N PHE A 79 -11.66 2.37 8.22
CA PHE A 79 -11.95 1.41 9.29
C PHE A 79 -11.15 1.71 10.54
N TYR A 80 -11.45 1.03 11.62
CA TYR A 80 -10.62 1.01 12.81
C TYR A 80 -10.35 -0.43 13.25
N ASP A 81 -9.12 -0.72 13.60
CA ASP A 81 -8.70 -2.03 14.11
C ASP A 81 -7.36 -1.91 14.84
N SER A 82 -7.02 -2.94 15.62
CA SER A 82 -5.72 -3.05 16.25
C SER A 82 -4.62 -3.00 15.19
N THR A 83 -3.56 -2.24 15.47
CA THR A 83 -2.43 -2.10 14.55
C THR A 83 -1.12 -2.10 15.33
N ASP A 84 -0.06 -2.65 14.72
CA ASP A 84 1.30 -2.62 15.25
C ASP A 84 1.94 -1.22 15.18
N HIS A 85 1.29 -0.27 14.49
CA HIS A 85 1.72 1.11 14.29
C HIS A 85 0.73 2.12 14.88
N SER A 86 0.24 1.85 16.11
CA SER A 86 -0.81 2.64 16.74
C SER A 86 -0.44 4.10 17.00
N ARG A 87 -1.42 4.99 16.83
CA ARG A 87 -1.39 6.40 17.26
C ARG A 87 -1.30 6.55 18.77
N PHE A 88 -1.85 5.61 19.51
CA PHE A 88 -1.95 5.66 20.97
C PHE A 88 -0.78 4.98 21.66
N ARG A 89 -0.46 5.50 22.84
CA ARG A 89 0.55 4.93 23.75
C ARG A 89 0.05 4.95 25.18
N GLY A 90 0.63 4.12 26.03
CA GLY A 90 0.31 4.07 27.46
C GLY A 90 -1.15 3.68 27.73
N ALA A 91 -1.79 4.33 28.70
CA ALA A 91 -3.13 4.00 29.16
C ALA A 91 -4.21 4.04 28.04
N THR A 92 -4.09 4.98 27.10
CA THR A 92 -5.06 5.09 25.99
C THR A 92 -4.99 3.90 25.03
N ALA A 93 -3.80 3.32 24.85
CA ALA A 93 -3.64 2.12 24.01
C ALA A 93 -4.30 0.87 24.61
N SER A 94 -4.61 0.89 25.90
CA SER A 94 -5.28 -0.21 26.62
C SER A 94 -6.81 -0.11 26.60
N LEU A 95 -7.37 0.98 26.05
CA LEU A 95 -8.81 1.11 25.90
C LEU A 95 -9.34 0.15 24.81
N PRO A 96 -10.62 -0.26 24.89
CA PRO A 96 -11.28 -0.95 23.80
C PRO A 96 -11.15 -0.20 22.46
N LEU A 97 -10.98 -0.91 21.35
CA LEU A 97 -10.75 -0.28 20.03
C LEU A 97 -11.81 0.76 19.65
N ARG A 98 -13.08 0.47 19.99
CA ARG A 98 -14.18 1.39 19.74
C ARG A 98 -14.03 2.69 20.54
N GLU A 99 -13.58 2.62 21.77
CA GLU A 99 -13.35 3.81 22.62
C GLU A 99 -12.17 4.64 22.09
N GLN A 100 -11.11 3.97 21.60
CA GLN A 100 -10.00 4.63 20.94
C GLN A 100 -10.47 5.37 19.69
N MET A 101 -11.31 4.73 18.87
CA MET A 101 -11.89 5.31 17.68
C MET A 101 -12.77 6.52 18.01
N LEU A 102 -13.70 6.39 18.97
CA LEU A 102 -14.58 7.49 19.39
C LEU A 102 -13.80 8.69 19.92
N LYS A 103 -12.71 8.45 20.65
CA LYS A 103 -11.85 9.52 21.13
C LYS A 103 -11.22 10.32 19.97
N ILE A 104 -10.75 9.67 18.92
CA ILE A 104 -10.22 10.36 17.75
C ILE A 104 -11.33 11.12 17.03
N CYS A 105 -12.51 10.50 16.88
CA CYS A 105 -13.64 11.16 16.22
C CYS A 105 -14.08 12.44 16.95
N ASP A 106 -14.07 12.41 18.29
CA ASP A 106 -14.39 13.59 19.11
C ASP A 106 -13.30 14.68 18.98
N ASP A 107 -12.02 14.26 19.04
CA ASP A 107 -10.87 15.17 18.94
C ASP A 107 -10.73 15.83 17.53
N GLU A 108 -11.13 15.12 16.48
CA GLU A 108 -10.92 15.52 15.07
C GLU A 108 -12.25 15.89 14.35
N ASP A 109 -13.39 15.96 15.07
CA ASP A 109 -14.74 16.26 14.53
C ASP A 109 -15.12 15.33 13.37
N LEU A 110 -14.93 14.02 13.57
CA LEU A 110 -15.22 12.99 12.57
C LEU A 110 -16.50 12.23 12.95
N ASP A 111 -17.26 11.80 11.94
CA ASP A 111 -18.41 10.93 12.12
C ASP A 111 -17.96 9.48 12.39
N PRO A 112 -18.26 8.89 13.57
CA PRO A 112 -17.92 7.51 13.88
C PRO A 112 -18.53 6.48 12.92
N GLU A 113 -19.70 6.76 12.31
CA GLU A 113 -20.36 5.87 11.35
C GLU A 113 -19.62 5.78 10.02
N PHE A 114 -18.67 6.66 9.78
CA PHE A 114 -17.82 6.64 8.59
C PHE A 114 -16.82 5.47 8.59
N PHE A 115 -16.55 4.88 9.74
CA PHE A 115 -15.50 3.88 9.91
C PHE A 115 -16.09 2.48 10.12
N LEU A 116 -15.67 1.53 9.28
CA LEU A 116 -16.02 0.13 9.45
C LEU A 116 -15.41 -0.43 10.74
N SER A 117 -16.19 -1.26 11.44
CA SER A 117 -15.71 -2.00 12.61
C SER A 117 -14.70 -3.08 12.22
N PRO A 118 -13.94 -3.63 13.20
CA PRO A 118 -13.05 -4.77 12.96
C PRO A 118 -13.76 -5.95 12.28
N GLU A 119 -14.97 -6.27 12.73
CA GLU A 119 -15.75 -7.37 12.17
C GLU A 119 -16.18 -7.11 10.71
N GLU A 120 -16.44 -5.86 10.35
CA GLU A 120 -16.86 -5.48 9.01
C GLU A 120 -15.69 -5.48 8.04
N ILE A 121 -14.52 -4.97 8.45
CA ILE A 121 -13.33 -4.99 7.60
C ILE A 121 -12.81 -6.42 7.41
N HIS A 122 -12.78 -7.25 8.44
CA HIS A 122 -12.33 -8.64 8.35
C HIS A 122 -13.21 -9.50 7.44
N ARG A 123 -14.49 -9.16 7.29
CA ARG A 123 -15.36 -9.81 6.28
C ARG A 123 -15.01 -9.44 4.85
N GLN A 124 -14.39 -8.30 4.63
CA GLN A 124 -14.01 -7.81 3.29
C GLN A 124 -12.59 -8.22 2.91
N ILE A 125 -11.65 -8.11 3.86
CA ILE A 125 -10.24 -8.37 3.62
C ILE A 125 -9.52 -8.70 4.93
N ASP A 126 -8.54 -9.59 4.85
CA ASP A 126 -7.59 -9.84 5.94
C ASP A 126 -6.32 -8.99 5.71
N LEU A 127 -6.11 -8.01 6.59
CA LEU A 127 -4.94 -7.13 6.61
C LEU A 127 -4.00 -7.44 7.79
N THR A 128 -4.23 -8.53 8.52
CA THR A 128 -3.44 -8.90 9.71
C THR A 128 -1.97 -9.11 9.37
N SER A 129 -1.67 -9.73 8.21
CA SER A 129 -0.31 -9.92 7.73
C SER A 129 0.41 -8.61 7.39
N GLU A 130 -0.33 -7.53 7.19
CA GLU A 130 0.17 -6.18 6.94
C GLU A 130 0.13 -5.30 8.21
N GLY A 131 -0.11 -5.91 9.40
CA GLY A 131 -0.21 -5.23 10.68
C GLY A 131 -1.41 -4.29 10.81
N ASN A 132 -2.44 -4.49 10.00
CA ASN A 132 -3.62 -3.60 9.87
C ASN A 132 -3.23 -2.12 9.72
N ARG A 133 -2.11 -1.87 9.03
CA ARG A 133 -1.63 -0.50 8.73
C ARG A 133 -2.39 0.11 7.56
N MET A 134 -2.25 1.40 7.39
CA MET A 134 -2.65 2.08 6.16
C MET A 134 -1.90 1.51 4.96
N ILE A 135 -2.63 1.10 3.90
CA ILE A 135 -2.04 0.39 2.76
C ILE A 135 -2.86 0.60 1.50
N TYR A 136 -2.23 0.53 0.33
CA TYR A 136 -2.93 0.37 -0.94
C TYR A 136 -3.00 -1.10 -1.35
N LEU A 137 -4.17 -1.53 -1.77
CA LEU A 137 -4.37 -2.79 -2.49
C LEU A 137 -4.60 -2.49 -3.96
N LEU A 138 -3.76 -3.05 -4.81
CA LEU A 138 -3.88 -3.01 -6.26
C LEU A 138 -4.45 -4.35 -6.73
N GLU A 139 -5.56 -4.31 -7.47
CA GLU A 139 -6.27 -5.50 -7.93
C GLU A 139 -6.56 -5.41 -9.42
N ARG A 140 -6.29 -6.48 -10.15
CA ARG A 140 -6.71 -6.65 -11.55
C ARG A 140 -8.03 -7.43 -11.63
N ALA A 141 -8.80 -7.22 -12.69
CA ALA A 141 -10.02 -7.98 -12.92
C ALA A 141 -9.78 -9.50 -13.05
N ASN A 142 -8.58 -9.92 -13.42
CA ASN A 142 -8.17 -11.32 -13.45
C ASN A 142 -7.90 -11.95 -12.08
N GLY A 143 -8.09 -11.20 -10.98
CA GLY A 143 -7.90 -11.64 -9.60
C GLY A 143 -6.49 -11.49 -9.04
N ARG A 144 -5.51 -11.04 -9.83
CA ARG A 144 -4.16 -10.77 -9.30
C ARG A 144 -4.20 -9.56 -8.38
N LYS A 145 -3.52 -9.66 -7.23
CA LYS A 145 -3.47 -8.64 -6.19
C LYS A 145 -2.04 -8.35 -5.79
N SER A 146 -1.78 -7.10 -5.40
CA SER A 146 -0.51 -6.67 -4.84
C SER A 146 -0.72 -5.55 -3.85
N PHE A 147 0.01 -5.59 -2.73
CA PHE A 147 0.04 -4.48 -1.78
C PHE A 147 1.16 -3.49 -2.12
N LEU A 148 0.82 -2.20 -2.03
CA LEU A 148 1.77 -1.10 -2.00
C LEU A 148 1.84 -0.60 -0.57
N ARG A 149 2.98 -0.88 0.09
CA ARG A 149 3.22 -0.64 1.51
C ARG A 149 3.89 0.70 1.73
N PHE A 150 3.60 1.29 2.88
CA PHE A 150 4.33 2.44 3.41
C PHE A 150 5.34 1.95 4.45
N TYR A 151 6.57 2.43 4.38
CA TYR A 151 7.63 2.02 5.31
C TYR A 151 7.91 3.13 6.32
N ASP A 152 8.17 2.74 7.58
CA ASP A 152 8.55 3.67 8.64
C ASP A 152 9.79 4.49 8.25
N GLY A 153 9.74 5.81 8.48
CA GLY A 153 10.83 6.72 8.18
C GLY A 153 10.90 7.24 6.74
N MET A 154 9.97 6.80 5.87
CA MET A 154 9.76 7.41 4.56
C MET A 154 8.68 8.49 4.63
N ASP A 155 8.72 9.42 3.68
CA ASP A 155 7.53 10.23 3.38
C ASP A 155 6.34 9.29 3.23
N ILE A 156 5.19 9.66 3.83
CA ILE A 156 3.95 8.87 3.81
C ILE A 156 3.42 8.69 2.36
N ARG A 157 4.20 9.09 1.37
CA ARG A 157 3.89 9.01 -0.05
C ARG A 157 4.73 7.93 -0.71
N PRO A 158 4.10 7.01 -1.45
CA PRO A 158 4.84 6.00 -2.19
C PRO A 158 5.65 6.67 -3.31
N ARG A 159 6.90 6.26 -3.45
CA ARG A 159 7.75 6.70 -4.58
C ARG A 159 7.37 5.95 -5.85
N GLU A 160 7.71 6.51 -7.00
CA GLU A 160 7.49 5.88 -8.29
C GLU A 160 8.00 4.43 -8.34
N THR A 161 9.19 4.19 -7.79
CA THR A 161 9.79 2.84 -7.76
C THR A 161 8.92 1.84 -7.01
N GLU A 162 8.35 2.24 -5.88
CA GLU A 162 7.49 1.37 -5.06
C GLU A 162 6.18 1.08 -5.77
N ILE A 163 5.58 2.09 -6.40
CA ILE A 163 4.37 1.93 -7.22
C ILE A 163 4.65 0.99 -8.39
N THR A 164 5.76 1.20 -9.10
CA THR A 164 6.17 0.36 -10.25
C THR A 164 6.39 -1.09 -9.81
N VAL A 165 7.03 -1.33 -8.66
CA VAL A 165 7.24 -2.68 -8.13
C VAL A 165 5.91 -3.34 -7.75
N ALA A 166 4.99 -2.60 -7.10
CA ALA A 166 3.68 -3.13 -6.76
C ALA A 166 2.86 -3.50 -8.02
N LEU A 167 2.87 -2.64 -9.04
CA LEU A 167 2.23 -2.91 -10.33
C LEU A 167 2.89 -4.09 -11.07
N LYS A 168 4.22 -4.21 -11.02
CA LYS A 168 4.96 -5.30 -11.65
C LYS A 168 4.55 -6.67 -11.09
N ARG A 169 4.28 -6.77 -9.79
CA ARG A 169 3.77 -8.00 -9.16
C ARG A 169 2.41 -8.45 -9.72
N LEU A 170 1.63 -7.53 -10.30
CA LEU A 170 0.35 -7.86 -10.94
C LEU A 170 0.51 -8.49 -12.33
N VAL A 171 1.65 -8.32 -12.99
CA VAL A 171 1.88 -8.74 -14.39
C VAL A 171 2.96 -9.81 -14.53
N THR A 172 3.79 -10.00 -13.49
CA THR A 172 4.83 -11.02 -13.47
C THR A 172 4.54 -12.06 -12.39
N ASP A 173 4.94 -13.29 -12.65
CA ASP A 173 4.91 -14.31 -11.61
C ASP A 173 6.03 -14.06 -10.61
N ALA A 174 5.79 -14.45 -9.35
CA ALA A 174 6.79 -14.33 -8.30
C ALA A 174 8.02 -15.18 -8.66
N SER A 175 9.20 -14.56 -8.59
CA SER A 175 10.45 -15.29 -8.75
C SER A 175 10.59 -16.29 -7.61
N ARG A 176 10.89 -17.54 -7.93
CA ARG A 176 11.22 -18.54 -6.91
C ARG A 176 12.65 -18.33 -6.46
N ILE A 177 12.84 -18.08 -5.16
CA ILE A 177 14.16 -18.02 -4.54
C ILE A 177 14.38 -19.37 -3.85
N VAL A 178 15.43 -20.09 -4.27
CA VAL A 178 15.84 -21.34 -3.65
C VAL A 178 17.06 -21.06 -2.79
N PHE A 179 16.99 -21.45 -1.52
CA PHE A 179 18.10 -21.38 -0.60
C PHE A 179 18.70 -22.79 -0.48
N LEU A 180 19.99 -22.90 -0.78
CA LEU A 180 20.75 -24.10 -0.49
C LEU A 180 21.16 -24.07 0.98
N THR A 181 20.91 -25.16 1.69
CA THR A 181 21.30 -25.32 3.10
C THR A 181 22.06 -26.64 3.26
N GLY A 182 23.02 -26.72 4.18
CA GLY A 182 23.65 -27.97 4.53
C GLY A 182 25.17 -28.03 4.36
N HIS A 183 25.83 -26.99 3.83
CA HIS A 183 27.27 -26.98 3.57
C HIS A 183 28.02 -25.81 4.21
N GLY A 184 27.60 -25.39 5.42
CA GLY A 184 28.23 -24.25 6.11
C GLY A 184 27.75 -22.87 5.67
N GLU A 185 26.66 -22.80 4.88
CA GLU A 185 26.00 -21.56 4.52
C GLU A 185 25.37 -20.90 5.74
N ARG A 186 25.24 -19.58 5.67
CA ARG A 186 24.58 -18.80 6.74
C ARG A 186 23.13 -19.24 6.89
N SER A 187 22.74 -19.52 8.14
CA SER A 187 21.37 -19.85 8.47
C SER A 187 20.39 -18.76 8.00
N LEU A 188 19.27 -19.18 7.45
CA LEU A 188 18.13 -18.31 7.15
C LEU A 188 17.46 -17.79 8.44
N TYR A 189 17.69 -18.48 9.55
CA TYR A 189 17.12 -18.15 10.84
C TYR A 189 18.06 -17.21 11.60
N TRP A 190 17.46 -16.33 12.41
CA TRP A 190 18.21 -15.43 13.27
C TRP A 190 19.20 -16.18 14.14
N ASN A 191 20.44 -15.77 14.11
CA ASN A 191 21.43 -16.05 15.14
C ASN A 191 22.08 -14.73 15.57
N ASP A 192 22.76 -14.72 16.69
CA ASP A 192 23.40 -13.51 17.31
C ASP A 192 24.40 -12.80 16.37
N LYS A 193 24.65 -13.34 15.20
CA LYS A 193 25.57 -12.79 14.17
C LYS A 193 24.82 -12.18 12.98
N GLY A 194 23.49 -12.03 13.05
CA GLY A 194 22.69 -11.42 11.97
C GLY A 194 22.57 -12.34 10.75
N GLY A 195 21.60 -13.21 10.73
CA GLY A 195 21.33 -14.09 9.56
C GLY A 195 20.66 -13.35 8.42
N LEU A 196 20.65 -14.00 7.25
CA LEU A 196 20.01 -13.51 6.01
C LEU A 196 18.51 -13.20 6.20
N TYR A 197 17.88 -13.81 7.20
CA TYR A 197 16.47 -13.58 7.55
C TYR A 197 16.16 -12.14 7.94
N SER A 198 17.12 -11.43 8.55
CA SER A 198 16.96 -9.98 8.85
C SER A 198 16.91 -9.13 7.58
N LEU A 199 17.58 -9.56 6.51
CA LEU A 199 17.56 -8.90 5.20
C LEU A 199 16.24 -9.19 4.46
N ILE A 200 15.70 -10.40 4.58
CA ILE A 200 14.43 -10.80 3.97
C ILE A 200 13.26 -10.12 4.68
N GLN A 201 13.27 -10.05 6.01
CA GLN A 201 12.24 -9.30 6.75
C GLN A 201 12.29 -7.78 6.48
N ARG A 202 13.49 -7.20 6.25
CA ARG A 202 13.62 -5.78 5.89
C ARG A 202 13.18 -5.47 4.47
N ASN A 203 13.30 -6.42 3.54
CA ASN A 203 13.11 -6.17 2.11
C ASN A 203 12.03 -7.03 1.46
N GLY A 204 11.43 -7.97 2.15
CA GLY A 204 10.63 -9.06 1.57
C GLY A 204 9.26 -9.29 2.16
N ARG A 205 8.72 -8.37 2.93
CA ARG A 205 7.30 -8.34 3.25
C ARG A 205 6.63 -7.19 2.58
#